data_c544e2649cdf68c72aee90eed3c8779c
#
_entry.id   c544e2649cdf68c72aee90eed3c8779c
#
_cell.length_a   1.000
_cell.length_b   1.000
_cell.length_c   1.000
_cell.angle_alpha   90.00
_cell.angle_beta   90.00
_cell.angle_gamma   90.00
#
_symmetry.space_group_name_H-M   'P 1'
#
loop_
_entity.id
_entity.type
_entity.pdbx_description
1 polymer ?
#
loop_
_entity_poly.entity_id
_entity_poly.type
_entity_poly.pdbx_seq_one_letter_code
_entity_poly.pdbx_strand_id
1 'polypeptide(L)'
;MAKKPSEKSRELYQYLKIHFSEEFATAITKYLSTDFTAECMLRYIRNTGKCSMEMIVDEMLAILNDRDAYVQKQIEKNRRIDLNDLFIRGFDIRWNEELQDSYVYQIPAIANIDHFEFKSNITFFVGENGSGKSTLLEAFAVACGLNPEGGTANYRFSTYDDYSDLASAIRIRKGVCKPKWSYFLRAESFYNVASALMTKYNDDGKMQDFHARSHGESFLDFIQRADQPGLY
;
A
#
# COMPACT_ATOMS: atom_id res chain seq x y z
N MET A 1 2.13 -20.11 -6.15
CA MET A 1 3.42 -20.79 -5.98
C MET A 1 3.73 -20.96 -4.50
N ALA A 2 3.98 -22.17 -4.01
CA ALA A 2 4.36 -22.40 -2.62
C ALA A 2 5.74 -21.76 -2.37
N LYS A 3 5.84 -20.93 -1.34
CA LYS A 3 7.07 -20.24 -0.95
C LYS A 3 8.14 -21.30 -0.59
N LYS A 4 9.31 -21.22 -1.19
CA LYS A 4 10.42 -22.17 -0.90
C LYS A 4 10.77 -22.10 0.59
N PRO A 5 10.89 -23.24 1.31
CA PRO A 5 11.21 -23.20 2.75
C PRO A 5 12.53 -22.47 2.99
N SER A 6 12.60 -21.71 4.08
CA SER A 6 13.78 -20.98 4.48
C SER A 6 14.94 -21.92 4.84
N GLU A 7 16.16 -21.41 4.91
CA GLU A 7 17.36 -22.23 5.22
C GLU A 7 17.24 -22.84 6.61
N LYS A 8 16.86 -22.04 7.61
CA LYS A 8 16.68 -22.50 8.99
C LYS A 8 15.51 -23.46 9.16
N SER A 9 14.44 -23.29 8.39
CA SER A 9 13.33 -24.24 8.39
C SER A 9 13.74 -25.60 7.83
N ARG A 10 14.66 -25.64 6.84
CA ARG A 10 15.22 -26.88 6.34
C ARG A 10 16.16 -27.55 7.36
N GLU A 11 16.98 -26.79 8.08
CA GLU A 11 17.84 -27.28 9.16
C GLU A 11 16.98 -27.91 10.28
N LEU A 12 15.92 -27.22 10.70
CA LEU A 12 14.97 -27.74 11.69
C LEU A 12 14.28 -29.03 11.22
N TYR A 13 13.84 -29.06 9.96
CA TYR A 13 13.24 -30.26 9.39
C TYR A 13 14.19 -31.48 9.46
N GLN A 14 15.43 -31.30 9.07
CA GLN A 14 16.44 -32.40 9.12
C GLN A 14 16.68 -32.89 10.55
N TYR A 15 16.78 -31.96 11.50
CA TYR A 15 16.93 -32.36 12.91
C TYR A 15 15.72 -33.16 13.40
N LEU A 16 14.50 -32.66 13.15
CA LEU A 16 13.27 -33.30 13.60
C LEU A 16 13.06 -34.67 12.92
N LYS A 17 13.43 -34.83 11.65
CA LYS A 17 13.32 -36.08 10.92
C LYS A 17 14.26 -37.18 11.46
N ILE A 18 15.41 -36.80 12.02
CA ILE A 18 16.35 -37.75 12.63
C ILE A 18 15.84 -38.28 13.99
N HIS A 19 15.14 -37.44 14.74
CA HIS A 19 14.75 -37.76 16.13
C HIS A 19 13.27 -38.13 16.27
N PHE A 20 12.41 -37.81 15.27
CA PHE A 20 10.98 -38.03 15.28
C PHE A 20 10.50 -38.55 13.93
N SER A 21 9.17 -38.72 13.78
CA SER A 21 8.59 -39.12 12.50
C SER A 21 8.67 -38.01 11.44
N GLU A 22 8.69 -38.41 10.17
CA GLU A 22 8.69 -37.48 9.04
C GLU A 22 7.41 -36.60 8.99
N GLU A 23 6.28 -37.20 9.38
CA GLU A 23 5.01 -36.50 9.48
C GLU A 23 5.05 -35.37 10.51
N PHE A 24 5.63 -35.66 11.69
CA PHE A 24 5.84 -34.69 12.76
C PHE A 24 6.79 -33.56 12.32
N ALA A 25 7.92 -33.91 11.72
CA ALA A 25 8.87 -32.90 11.19
C ALA A 25 8.22 -31.99 10.17
N THR A 26 7.40 -32.53 9.26
CA THR A 26 6.68 -31.77 8.25
C THR A 26 5.64 -30.84 8.88
N ALA A 27 4.88 -31.33 9.87
CA ALA A 27 3.88 -30.54 10.58
C ALA A 27 4.50 -29.34 11.30
N ILE A 28 5.54 -29.55 12.09
CA ILE A 28 6.22 -28.46 12.85
C ILE A 28 6.82 -27.42 11.90
N THR A 29 7.55 -27.84 10.86
CA THR A 29 8.21 -26.89 9.94
C THR A 29 7.24 -26.14 9.04
N LYS A 30 6.04 -26.66 8.82
CA LYS A 30 4.97 -25.92 8.14
C LYS A 30 4.56 -24.66 8.92
N TYR A 31 4.48 -24.74 10.24
CA TYR A 31 4.17 -23.60 11.12
C TYR A 31 5.38 -22.71 11.38
N LEU A 32 6.57 -23.29 11.53
CA LEU A 32 7.82 -22.58 11.74
C LEU A 32 8.61 -22.40 10.42
N SER A 33 7.95 -21.81 9.42
CA SER A 33 8.45 -21.73 8.04
C SER A 33 9.43 -20.58 7.79
N THR A 34 9.61 -19.66 8.72
CA THR A 34 10.54 -18.51 8.60
C THR A 34 11.86 -18.81 9.30
N ASP A 35 12.96 -18.16 8.85
CA ASP A 35 14.27 -18.32 9.51
C ASP A 35 14.21 -17.94 10.99
N PHE A 36 13.46 -16.89 11.34
CA PHE A 36 13.32 -16.46 12.72
C PHE A 36 12.64 -17.52 13.59
N THR A 37 11.48 -18.03 13.19
CA THR A 37 10.72 -19.00 14.00
C THR A 37 11.44 -20.36 14.07
N ALA A 38 12.08 -20.78 12.99
CA ALA A 38 12.86 -22.00 12.97
C ALA A 38 14.12 -21.90 13.83
N GLU A 39 14.82 -20.77 13.82
CA GLU A 39 15.99 -20.53 14.67
C GLU A 39 15.62 -20.48 16.16
N CYS A 40 14.47 -19.90 16.52
CA CYS A 40 13.98 -19.94 17.90
C CYS A 40 13.80 -21.39 18.38
N MET A 41 13.17 -22.24 17.59
CA MET A 41 12.99 -23.65 17.91
C MET A 41 14.34 -24.40 17.97
N LEU A 42 15.24 -24.20 17.02
CA LEU A 42 16.57 -24.80 17.03
C LEU A 42 17.35 -24.40 18.28
N ARG A 43 17.27 -23.15 18.71
CA ARG A 43 17.89 -22.66 19.94
C ARG A 43 17.30 -23.33 21.18
N TYR A 44 15.98 -23.45 21.24
CA TYR A 44 15.33 -24.20 22.33
C TYR A 44 15.81 -25.63 22.43
N ILE A 45 15.83 -26.34 21.31
CA ILE A 45 16.30 -27.73 21.23
C ILE A 45 17.77 -27.87 21.70
N ARG A 46 18.64 -26.96 21.23
CA ARG A 46 20.08 -26.97 21.63
C ARG A 46 20.26 -26.74 23.12
N ASN A 47 19.44 -25.89 23.73
CA ASN A 47 19.54 -25.58 25.16
C ASN A 47 18.92 -26.66 26.07
N THR A 48 17.85 -27.30 25.59
CA THR A 48 17.10 -28.30 26.37
C THR A 48 17.69 -29.72 26.24
N GLY A 49 18.35 -29.99 25.11
CA GLY A 49 18.92 -31.32 24.82
C GLY A 49 17.86 -32.31 24.35
N LYS A 50 17.49 -33.32 25.15
CA LYS A 50 16.44 -34.26 24.78
C LYS A 50 15.06 -33.66 24.96
N CYS A 51 14.35 -33.44 23.86
CA CYS A 51 12.99 -32.96 23.86
C CYS A 51 11.99 -34.07 23.52
N SER A 52 10.83 -34.09 24.18
CA SER A 52 9.69 -34.92 23.77
C SER A 52 8.89 -34.19 22.65
N MET A 53 8.00 -34.94 21.97
CA MET A 53 7.10 -34.32 20.99
C MET A 53 6.22 -33.21 21.62
N GLU A 54 5.73 -33.46 22.83
CA GLU A 54 4.90 -32.48 23.57
C GLU A 54 5.69 -31.19 23.83
N MET A 55 6.92 -31.29 24.31
CA MET A 55 7.78 -30.12 24.56
C MET A 55 8.01 -29.28 23.27
N ILE A 56 8.19 -29.96 22.14
CA ILE A 56 8.38 -29.27 20.85
C ILE A 56 7.07 -28.57 20.39
N VAL A 57 5.92 -29.21 20.61
CA VAL A 57 4.61 -28.61 20.28
C VAL A 57 4.33 -27.40 21.18
N ASP A 58 4.58 -27.52 22.48
CA ASP A 58 4.37 -26.43 23.43
C ASP A 58 5.26 -25.23 23.10
N GLU A 59 6.54 -25.48 22.81
CA GLU A 59 7.46 -24.42 22.41
C GLU A 59 7.07 -23.80 21.05
N MET A 60 6.60 -24.62 20.09
CA MET A 60 6.08 -24.11 18.82
C MET A 60 4.93 -23.14 19.06
N LEU A 61 3.99 -23.49 19.93
CA LEU A 61 2.85 -22.62 20.26
C LEU A 61 3.32 -21.32 20.93
N ALA A 62 4.31 -21.40 21.83
CA ALA A 62 4.91 -20.24 22.47
C ALA A 62 5.57 -19.31 21.44
N ILE A 63 6.39 -19.85 20.53
CA ILE A 63 7.04 -19.08 19.45
C ILE A 63 6.00 -18.40 18.54
N LEU A 64 4.91 -19.08 18.21
CA LEU A 64 3.85 -18.51 17.38
C LEU A 64 3.11 -17.39 18.11
N ASN A 65 2.78 -17.57 19.40
CA ASN A 65 2.16 -16.55 20.22
C ASN A 65 3.05 -15.32 20.36
N ASP A 66 4.34 -15.50 20.62
CA ASP A 66 5.30 -14.39 20.73
C ASP A 66 5.44 -13.63 19.41
N ARG A 67 5.49 -14.36 18.28
CA ARG A 67 5.47 -13.75 16.94
C ARG A 67 4.22 -12.91 16.72
N ASP A 68 3.06 -13.45 17.04
CA ASP A 68 1.78 -12.76 16.82
C ASP A 68 1.65 -11.55 17.76
N ALA A 69 2.09 -11.65 19.00
CA ALA A 69 2.17 -10.52 19.93
C ALA A 69 3.14 -9.43 19.42
N TYR A 70 4.30 -9.82 18.88
CA TYR A 70 5.25 -8.89 18.29
C TYR A 70 4.66 -8.18 17.06
N VAL A 71 3.99 -8.92 16.16
CA VAL A 71 3.32 -8.36 15.00
C VAL A 71 2.22 -7.39 15.43
N GLN A 72 1.39 -7.74 16.40
CA GLN A 72 0.35 -6.87 16.94
C GLN A 72 0.95 -5.59 17.55
N LYS A 73 2.02 -5.72 18.31
CA LYS A 73 2.74 -4.56 18.88
C LYS A 73 3.33 -3.64 17.80
N GLN A 74 3.84 -4.20 16.68
CA GLN A 74 4.30 -3.40 15.55
C GLN A 74 3.14 -2.73 14.81
N ILE A 75 2.00 -3.43 14.65
CA ILE A 75 0.78 -2.85 14.09
C ILE A 75 0.29 -1.71 14.97
N GLU A 76 0.26 -1.88 16.30
CA GLU A 76 -0.13 -0.82 17.24
C GLU A 76 0.86 0.35 17.25
N LYS A 77 2.15 0.06 17.19
CA LYS A 77 3.19 1.10 17.08
C LYS A 77 3.07 1.89 15.78
N ASN A 78 2.77 1.20 14.67
CA ASN A 78 2.51 1.83 13.39
C ASN A 78 1.14 2.50 13.31
N ARG A 79 0.17 2.09 14.15
CA ARG A 79 -1.12 2.78 14.32
C ARG A 79 -1.00 4.13 15.04
N ARG A 80 0.02 4.33 15.86
CA ARG A 80 0.40 5.65 16.39
C ARG A 80 1.22 6.40 15.36
N ILE A 81 0.69 6.54 14.15
CA ILE A 81 1.15 7.55 13.23
C ILE A 81 0.90 8.87 13.95
N ASP A 82 1.97 9.60 14.21
CA ASP A 82 1.82 10.99 14.62
C ASP A 82 1.09 11.68 13.47
N LEU A 83 -0.12 12.19 13.74
CA LEU A 83 -0.90 12.92 12.75
C LEU A 83 -0.10 14.10 12.18
N ASN A 84 0.98 14.50 12.83
CA ASN A 84 1.93 15.49 12.33
C ASN A 84 2.78 14.98 11.17
N ASP A 85 2.93 13.66 10.98
CA ASP A 85 3.71 13.08 9.87
C ASP A 85 2.90 12.96 8.57
N LEU A 86 1.58 13.12 8.62
CA LEU A 86 0.74 13.10 7.44
C LEU A 86 0.98 14.36 6.57
N PHE A 87 1.23 14.17 5.28
CA PHE A 87 1.29 15.28 4.31
C PHE A 87 -0.06 15.98 4.15
N ILE A 88 -1.14 15.21 4.23
CA ILE A 88 -2.52 15.68 4.19
C ILE A 88 -3.27 15.06 5.35
N ARG A 89 -3.87 15.90 6.18
CA ARG A 89 -4.65 15.49 7.35
C ARG A 89 -6.10 15.19 7.02
N GLY A 90 -6.59 15.76 5.92
CA GLY A 90 -7.97 15.59 5.50
C GLY A 90 -8.40 16.63 4.49
N PHE A 91 -9.69 16.69 4.23
CA PHE A 91 -10.29 17.70 3.40
C PHE A 91 -11.71 18.00 3.86
N ASP A 92 -12.20 19.19 3.49
CA ASP A 92 -13.56 19.64 3.69
C ASP A 92 -14.19 19.92 2.33
N ILE A 93 -15.48 19.63 2.15
CA ILE A 93 -16.22 19.99 0.95
C ILE A 93 -17.14 21.16 1.33
N ARG A 94 -17.01 22.28 0.64
CA ARG A 94 -17.87 23.45 0.80
C ARG A 94 -18.94 23.44 -0.26
N TRP A 95 -20.09 22.90 0.08
CA TRP A 95 -21.26 22.89 -0.78
C TRP A 95 -21.82 24.29 -0.97
N ASN A 96 -22.10 24.68 -2.19
CA ASN A 96 -22.84 25.88 -2.58
C ASN A 96 -24.05 25.50 -3.45
N GLU A 97 -24.91 26.45 -3.78
CA GLU A 97 -26.13 26.19 -4.56
C GLU A 97 -25.81 25.53 -5.93
N GLU A 98 -24.80 26.02 -6.65
CA GLU A 98 -24.40 25.47 -7.96
C GLU A 98 -23.96 24.01 -7.87
N LEU A 99 -23.21 23.67 -6.83
CA LEU A 99 -22.75 22.30 -6.60
C LEU A 99 -23.86 21.36 -6.13
N GLN A 100 -24.86 21.88 -5.41
CA GLN A 100 -26.03 21.10 -5.01
C GLN A 100 -26.91 20.73 -6.20
N ASP A 101 -26.90 21.53 -7.27
CA ASP A 101 -27.57 21.21 -8.53
C ASP A 101 -26.74 20.27 -9.44
N SER A 102 -25.48 20.04 -9.13
CA SER A 102 -24.59 19.22 -9.95
C SER A 102 -24.80 17.72 -9.73
N TYR A 103 -24.39 16.91 -10.71
CA TYR A 103 -24.47 15.44 -10.62
C TYR A 103 -23.68 14.86 -9.44
N VAL A 104 -22.61 15.53 -8.98
CA VAL A 104 -21.78 15.04 -7.87
C VAL A 104 -22.53 15.07 -6.54
N TYR A 105 -23.48 15.99 -6.36
CA TYR A 105 -24.34 16.03 -5.18
C TYR A 105 -25.37 14.90 -5.17
N GLN A 106 -25.69 14.35 -6.36
CA GLN A 106 -26.59 13.20 -6.47
C GLN A 106 -25.91 11.87 -6.09
N ILE A 107 -24.59 11.87 -5.89
CA ILE A 107 -23.84 10.70 -5.43
C ILE A 107 -23.86 10.67 -3.89
N PRO A 108 -24.64 9.76 -3.24
CA PRO A 108 -24.86 9.82 -1.79
C PRO A 108 -23.56 9.71 -0.99
N ALA A 109 -22.58 8.93 -1.50
CA ALA A 109 -21.28 8.74 -0.86
C ALA A 109 -20.43 10.03 -0.82
N ILE A 110 -20.66 10.96 -1.76
CA ILE A 110 -19.96 12.25 -1.84
C ILE A 110 -20.78 13.34 -1.12
N ALA A 111 -22.09 13.40 -1.37
CA ALA A 111 -22.97 14.42 -0.80
C ALA A 111 -22.97 14.45 0.74
N ASN A 112 -22.72 13.30 1.37
CA ASN A 112 -22.64 13.18 2.84
C ASN A 112 -21.24 13.52 3.42
N ILE A 113 -20.29 13.96 2.59
CA ILE A 113 -18.96 14.35 3.06
C ILE A 113 -18.91 15.87 3.24
N ASP A 114 -19.02 16.34 4.48
CA ASP A 114 -18.67 17.73 4.82
C ASP A 114 -17.20 17.82 5.24
N HIS A 115 -16.74 16.79 5.94
CA HIS A 115 -15.44 16.72 6.55
C HIS A 115 -14.88 15.31 6.52
N PHE A 116 -13.64 15.14 6.06
CA PHE A 116 -12.95 13.85 6.03
C PHE A 116 -11.56 13.95 6.65
N GLU A 117 -11.22 13.00 7.53
CA GLU A 117 -9.90 12.91 8.16
C GLU A 117 -9.15 11.65 7.75
N PHE A 118 -7.92 11.83 7.30
CA PHE A 118 -7.00 10.72 7.11
C PHE A 118 -6.41 10.29 8.45
N LYS A 119 -6.54 9.01 8.78
CA LYS A 119 -6.03 8.43 10.04
C LYS A 119 -4.77 7.59 9.85
N SER A 120 -4.33 7.44 8.61
CA SER A 120 -3.15 6.64 8.25
C SER A 120 -2.53 7.14 6.95
N ASN A 121 -1.26 6.73 6.71
CA ASN A 121 -0.54 7.06 5.47
C ASN A 121 -1.14 6.41 4.23
N ILE A 122 -1.96 5.37 4.40
CA ILE A 122 -2.63 4.66 3.31
C ILE A 122 -4.12 4.66 3.59
N THR A 123 -4.90 5.13 2.63
CA THR A 123 -6.37 5.14 2.69
C THR A 123 -6.93 4.46 1.45
N PHE A 124 -7.87 3.54 1.64
CA PHE A 124 -8.56 2.85 0.58
C PHE A 124 -10.01 3.35 0.47
N PHE A 125 -10.40 3.81 -0.72
CA PHE A 125 -11.80 4.07 -1.05
C PHE A 125 -12.38 2.83 -1.72
N VAL A 126 -13.33 2.18 -1.06
CA VAL A 126 -13.98 0.96 -1.54
C VAL A 126 -15.45 1.18 -1.77
N GLY A 127 -16.04 0.46 -2.72
CA GLY A 127 -17.46 0.56 -3.06
C GLY A 127 -17.72 0.04 -4.47
N GLU A 128 -18.99 -0.05 -4.84
CA GLU A 128 -19.45 -0.52 -6.15
C GLU A 128 -19.04 0.43 -7.29
N ASN A 129 -19.16 -0.05 -8.54
CA ASN A 129 -18.97 0.80 -9.71
C ASN A 129 -20.04 1.89 -9.73
N GLY A 130 -19.63 3.13 -10.07
CA GLY A 130 -20.53 4.29 -10.06
C GLY A 130 -20.74 4.93 -8.68
N SER A 131 -20.14 4.42 -7.59
CA SER A 131 -20.27 5.01 -6.25
C SER A 131 -19.50 6.33 -6.04
N GLY A 132 -18.85 6.88 -7.07
CA GLY A 132 -18.15 8.18 -7.02
C GLY A 132 -16.69 8.14 -6.57
N LYS A 133 -16.09 6.95 -6.39
CA LYS A 133 -14.68 6.82 -5.95
C LYS A 133 -13.71 7.58 -6.85
N SER A 134 -13.79 7.37 -8.16
CA SER A 134 -12.91 8.03 -9.13
C SER A 134 -13.17 9.53 -9.19
N THR A 135 -14.43 9.96 -9.13
CA THR A 135 -14.82 11.37 -9.10
C THR A 135 -14.24 12.09 -7.89
N LEU A 136 -14.33 11.45 -6.69
CA LEU A 136 -13.77 12.01 -5.47
C LEU A 136 -12.23 12.06 -5.52
N LEU A 137 -11.57 10.99 -5.96
CA LEU A 137 -10.11 10.94 -6.07
C LEU A 137 -9.57 11.95 -7.08
N GLU A 138 -10.23 12.11 -8.22
CA GLU A 138 -9.87 13.10 -9.23
C GLU A 138 -10.02 14.53 -8.71
N ALA A 139 -11.17 14.85 -8.13
CA ALA A 139 -11.42 16.16 -7.53
C ALA A 139 -10.42 16.47 -6.40
N PHE A 140 -10.09 15.47 -5.58
CA PHE A 140 -9.08 15.58 -4.54
C PHE A 140 -7.68 15.82 -5.12
N ALA A 141 -7.28 15.09 -6.17
CA ALA A 141 -6.00 15.26 -6.83
C ALA A 141 -5.86 16.68 -7.43
N VAL A 142 -6.90 17.18 -8.10
CA VAL A 142 -6.95 18.53 -8.63
C VAL A 142 -6.85 19.57 -7.52
N ALA A 143 -7.56 19.39 -6.40
CA ALA A 143 -7.48 20.26 -5.23
C ALA A 143 -6.07 20.25 -4.58
N CYS A 144 -5.33 19.14 -4.71
CA CYS A 144 -3.91 19.05 -4.33
C CYS A 144 -2.97 19.72 -5.34
N GLY A 145 -3.45 20.18 -6.49
CA GLY A 145 -2.66 20.79 -7.57
C GLY A 145 -2.04 19.79 -8.54
N LEU A 146 -2.53 18.55 -8.56
CA LEU A 146 -2.12 17.51 -9.50
C LEU A 146 -2.96 17.58 -10.79
N ASN A 147 -2.45 16.96 -11.87
CA ASN A 147 -3.19 16.90 -13.13
C ASN A 147 -4.35 15.89 -13.02
N PRO A 148 -5.58 16.25 -13.45
CA PRO A 148 -6.74 15.35 -13.44
C PRO A 148 -6.55 14.08 -14.27
N GLU A 149 -5.75 14.14 -15.33
CA GLU A 149 -5.43 13.00 -16.18
C GLU A 149 -4.31 12.11 -15.60
N GLY A 150 -3.70 12.51 -14.48
CA GLY A 150 -2.58 11.81 -13.85
C GLY A 150 -1.24 12.52 -14.06
N GLY A 151 -0.24 12.09 -13.30
CA GLY A 151 1.09 12.68 -13.35
C GLY A 151 1.41 13.57 -12.16
N THR A 152 2.48 14.35 -12.28
CA THR A 152 2.94 15.28 -11.24
C THR A 152 2.36 16.67 -11.43
N ALA A 153 2.46 17.52 -10.40
CA ALA A 153 2.05 18.93 -10.46
C ALA A 153 2.77 19.76 -11.56
N ASN A 154 3.94 19.29 -12.02
CA ASN A 154 4.72 19.97 -13.06
C ASN A 154 4.24 19.68 -14.49
N TYR A 155 3.36 18.72 -14.66
CA TYR A 155 2.79 18.32 -15.94
C TYR A 155 1.33 18.80 -16.02
N ARG A 156 1.14 20.07 -16.40
CA ARG A 156 -0.17 20.64 -16.72
C ARG A 156 -0.41 20.46 -18.20
N PHE A 157 -0.94 19.31 -18.61
CA PHE A 157 -1.63 19.19 -19.87
C PHE A 157 -3.03 18.72 -19.55
N SER A 158 -3.99 19.43 -20.02
CA SER A 158 -5.40 19.07 -19.96
C SER A 158 -5.85 18.94 -21.40
N THR A 159 -6.26 17.73 -21.78
CA THR A 159 -6.85 17.48 -23.09
C THR A 159 -8.31 17.97 -23.08
N TYR A 160 -8.93 18.08 -21.89
CA TYR A 160 -10.28 18.57 -21.65
C TYR A 160 -10.34 19.33 -20.32
N ASP A 161 -10.98 20.50 -20.31
CA ASP A 161 -11.27 21.30 -19.09
C ASP A 161 -12.47 20.74 -18.27
N ASP A 162 -12.78 19.46 -18.43
CA ASP A 162 -13.99 18.82 -17.89
C ASP A 162 -13.72 18.06 -16.57
N TYR A 163 -12.99 18.69 -15.64
CA TYR A 163 -12.94 18.19 -14.27
C TYR A 163 -14.12 18.72 -13.47
N SER A 164 -14.65 17.86 -12.60
CA SER A 164 -15.85 18.17 -11.85
C SER A 164 -15.68 19.44 -11.01
N ASP A 165 -16.71 20.27 -10.95
CA ASP A 165 -16.79 21.48 -10.10
C ASP A 165 -16.47 21.17 -8.63
N LEU A 166 -16.59 19.91 -8.23
CA LEU A 166 -16.24 19.42 -6.91
C LEU A 166 -14.82 19.79 -6.49
N ALA A 167 -13.86 19.80 -7.42
CA ALA A 167 -12.48 20.16 -7.11
C ALA A 167 -12.35 21.59 -6.55
N SER A 168 -13.18 22.50 -7.01
CA SER A 168 -13.20 23.88 -6.53
C SER A 168 -13.76 24.02 -5.11
N ALA A 169 -14.60 23.07 -4.70
CA ALA A 169 -15.23 23.04 -3.38
C ALA A 169 -14.36 22.36 -2.33
N ILE A 170 -13.43 21.50 -2.74
CA ILE A 170 -12.54 20.78 -1.82
C ILE A 170 -11.51 21.75 -1.21
N ARG A 171 -11.40 21.73 0.10
CA ARG A 171 -10.38 22.45 0.87
C ARG A 171 -9.48 21.45 1.56
N ILE A 172 -8.22 21.36 1.10
CA ILE A 172 -7.23 20.42 1.63
C ILE A 172 -6.67 20.92 2.97
N ARG A 173 -6.75 20.10 3.99
CA ARG A 173 -6.08 20.31 5.28
C ARG A 173 -4.71 19.67 5.25
N LYS A 174 -3.69 20.48 5.01
CA LYS A 174 -2.30 20.04 4.92
C LYS A 174 -1.71 19.72 6.29
N GLY A 175 -0.81 18.75 6.33
CA GLY A 175 0.04 18.48 7.49
C GLY A 175 1.19 19.48 7.61
N VAL A 176 2.03 19.27 8.60
CA VAL A 176 3.23 20.10 8.86
C VAL A 176 4.30 19.83 7.81
N CYS A 177 4.47 18.57 7.43
CA CYS A 177 5.44 18.15 6.42
C CYS A 177 4.88 18.36 5.01
N LYS A 178 5.77 18.70 4.07
CA LYS A 178 5.43 18.77 2.64
C LYS A 178 5.98 17.54 1.93
N PRO A 179 5.20 16.91 1.04
CA PRO A 179 5.72 15.84 0.21
C PRO A 179 6.79 16.38 -0.73
N LYS A 180 7.90 15.66 -0.88
CA LYS A 180 8.93 15.97 -1.89
C LYS A 180 8.44 15.63 -3.29
N TRP A 181 7.63 14.59 -3.38
CA TRP A 181 7.01 14.09 -4.60
C TRP A 181 5.49 14.03 -4.43
N SER A 182 4.77 14.31 -5.49
CA SER A 182 3.33 14.13 -5.55
C SER A 182 2.96 13.63 -6.93
N TYR A 183 2.18 12.57 -6.99
CA TYR A 183 1.80 11.93 -8.23
C TYR A 183 0.38 11.39 -8.15
N PHE A 184 -0.43 11.70 -9.13
CA PHE A 184 -1.75 11.12 -9.30
C PHE A 184 -1.68 10.03 -10.38
N LEU A 185 -2.02 8.80 -10.01
CA LEU A 185 -1.97 7.65 -10.90
C LEU A 185 -3.37 7.19 -11.28
N ARG A 186 -3.69 7.27 -12.56
CA ARG A 186 -4.92 6.73 -13.15
C ARG A 186 -4.57 5.64 -14.14
N ALA A 187 -5.21 4.48 -14.00
CA ALA A 187 -4.97 3.35 -14.91
C ALA A 187 -5.36 3.69 -16.35
N GLU A 188 -6.47 4.43 -16.54
CA GLU A 188 -6.99 4.80 -17.85
C GLU A 188 -6.07 5.77 -18.61
N SER A 189 -5.44 6.71 -17.92
CA SER A 189 -4.60 7.76 -18.51
C SER A 189 -3.09 7.49 -18.40
N PHE A 190 -2.70 6.37 -17.76
CA PHE A 190 -1.29 6.04 -17.57
C PHE A 190 -0.46 6.08 -18.85
N TYR A 191 -1.01 5.59 -19.97
CA TYR A 191 -0.35 5.59 -21.25
C TYR A 191 -0.17 6.99 -21.84
N ASN A 192 -1.15 7.86 -21.69
CA ASN A 192 -1.06 9.25 -22.12
C ASN A 192 0.03 9.98 -21.35
N VAL A 193 0.10 9.76 -20.05
CA VAL A 193 1.14 10.33 -19.18
C VAL A 193 2.52 9.75 -19.54
N ALA A 194 2.64 8.43 -19.75
CA ALA A 194 3.88 7.78 -20.14
C ALA A 194 4.39 8.31 -21.50
N SER A 195 3.49 8.48 -22.47
CA SER A 195 3.83 9.05 -23.79
C SER A 195 4.28 10.50 -23.70
N ALA A 196 3.61 11.32 -22.89
CA ALA A 196 3.99 12.71 -22.67
C ALA A 196 5.34 12.85 -21.94
N LEU A 197 5.65 11.92 -21.04
CA LEU A 197 6.95 11.85 -20.36
C LEU A 197 8.06 11.49 -21.36
N MET A 198 7.82 10.52 -22.25
CA MET A 198 8.79 10.11 -23.27
C MET A 198 9.13 11.24 -24.25
N THR A 199 8.15 12.02 -24.71
CA THR A 199 8.39 13.14 -25.61
C THR A 199 9.23 14.25 -25.01
N LYS A 200 9.20 14.44 -23.69
CA LYS A 200 9.95 15.48 -22.99
C LYS A 200 11.37 15.09 -22.59
N TYR A 201 11.65 13.81 -22.39
CA TYR A 201 12.93 13.30 -21.86
C TYR A 201 13.79 12.54 -22.90
N ASN A 202 13.40 12.53 -24.17
CA ASN A 202 14.18 11.90 -25.23
C ASN A 202 15.58 12.51 -25.47
N ASP A 203 15.89 13.66 -24.87
CA ASP A 203 17.20 14.31 -25.02
C ASP A 203 18.31 13.66 -24.16
N ASP A 204 17.99 12.88 -23.11
CA ASP A 204 19.00 12.31 -22.20
C ASP A 204 19.22 10.79 -22.32
N GLY A 205 18.53 10.08 -23.20
CA GLY A 205 18.84 8.69 -23.61
C GLY A 205 18.68 7.59 -22.53
N LYS A 206 18.05 7.86 -21.40
CA LYS A 206 17.99 6.93 -20.24
C LYS A 206 16.60 6.43 -19.83
N MET A 207 15.56 6.74 -20.58
CA MET A 207 14.22 6.29 -20.18
C MET A 207 13.84 4.99 -20.91
N GLN A 208 13.45 3.98 -20.11
CA GLN A 208 12.93 2.72 -20.63
C GLN A 208 11.62 2.96 -21.38
N ASP A 209 11.50 2.28 -22.52
CA ASP A 209 10.30 2.28 -23.36
C ASP A 209 9.16 1.53 -22.65
N PHE A 210 8.24 2.27 -22.04
CA PHE A 210 7.03 1.72 -21.40
C PHE A 210 6.07 1.09 -22.41
N HIS A 211 6.21 1.39 -23.72
CA HIS A 211 5.40 0.81 -24.78
C HIS A 211 5.89 -0.57 -25.21
N ALA A 212 7.15 -0.95 -24.89
CA ALA A 212 7.70 -2.26 -25.19
C ALA A 212 7.22 -3.38 -24.25
N ARG A 213 6.44 -3.04 -23.21
CA ARG A 213 5.93 -3.97 -22.20
C ARG A 213 4.40 -3.96 -22.14
N SER A 214 3.82 -4.99 -21.52
CA SER A 214 2.37 -4.99 -21.27
C SER A 214 1.96 -3.86 -20.31
N HIS A 215 0.70 -3.42 -20.41
CA HIS A 215 0.12 -2.36 -19.55
C HIS A 215 0.36 -2.63 -18.05
N GLY A 216 0.13 -3.88 -17.63
CA GLY A 216 0.30 -4.26 -16.23
C GLY A 216 1.75 -4.24 -15.75
N GLU A 217 2.69 -4.65 -16.59
CA GLU A 217 4.13 -4.66 -16.25
C GLU A 217 4.69 -3.25 -16.14
N SER A 218 4.32 -2.35 -17.05
CA SER A 218 4.73 -0.95 -17.01
C SER A 218 4.17 -0.21 -15.79
N PHE A 219 2.93 -0.51 -15.43
CA PHE A 219 2.26 0.03 -14.25
C PHE A 219 2.91 -0.46 -12.94
N LEU A 220 3.22 -1.76 -12.86
CA LEU A 220 3.89 -2.35 -11.70
C LEU A 220 5.33 -1.81 -11.54
N ASP A 221 6.07 -1.67 -12.64
CA ASP A 221 7.43 -1.11 -12.62
C ASP A 221 7.42 0.35 -12.13
N PHE A 222 6.43 1.13 -12.54
CA PHE A 222 6.23 2.49 -12.04
C PHE A 222 5.95 2.53 -10.53
N ILE A 223 5.03 1.69 -10.04
CA ILE A 223 4.69 1.61 -8.60
C ILE A 223 5.91 1.17 -7.79
N GLN A 224 6.70 0.21 -8.28
CA GLN A 224 7.90 -0.27 -7.60
C GLN A 224 9.00 0.80 -7.48
N ARG A 225 8.99 1.81 -8.35
CA ARG A 225 9.92 2.96 -8.31
C ARG A 225 9.42 4.10 -7.43
N ALA A 226 8.17 4.07 -6.98
CA ALA A 226 7.61 5.03 -6.05
C ALA A 226 8.09 4.73 -4.60
N ASP A 227 9.43 4.69 -4.41
CA ASP A 227 10.10 4.41 -3.14
C ASP A 227 10.39 5.67 -2.31
N GLN A 228 10.13 6.84 -2.87
CA GLN A 228 10.38 8.11 -2.21
C GLN A 228 9.19 8.55 -1.36
N PRO A 229 9.43 9.17 -0.18
CA PRO A 229 8.36 9.76 0.62
C PRO A 229 7.58 10.80 -0.18
N GLY A 230 6.30 10.53 -0.46
CA GLY A 230 5.48 11.36 -1.32
C GLY A 230 3.99 11.16 -1.12
N LEU A 231 3.20 11.94 -1.85
CA LEU A 231 1.76 11.81 -1.99
C LEU A 231 1.48 11.06 -3.30
N TYR A 232 0.86 9.90 -3.21
CA TYR A 232 0.50 9.05 -4.34
C TYR A 232 -0.98 8.72 -4.31
#